data_8b2c177f9129861a91d0fee9fadb87ad
#
_entry.id   8b2c177f9129861a91d0fee9fadb87ad
#
_cell.length_a   1.000
_cell.length_b   1.000
_cell.length_c   1.000
_cell.angle_alpha   90.00
_cell.angle_beta   90.00
_cell.angle_gamma   90.00
#
_symmetry.space_group_name_H-M   'P 1'
#
loop_
_entity.id
_entity.type
_entity.pdbx_description
1 polymer ?
#
loop_
_entity_poly.entity_id
_entity_poly.type
_entity_poly.pdbx_seq_one_letter_code
_entity_poly.pdbx_strand_id
1 'polypeptide(L)'
;MEKQQYEWGEGVFTLLSWFKKDRVKKARVLVAGAGALGNEVVKNLALFGVGHIYVADFDRIELSNLTRSILFREEDAYSHAYKADIVAKRAREINPQIEVTPIVGNLFSEVGFGLYRSVDVIIGCLDSRLARYLLNRMAMRAGKSWIDGSIENLTGAVKVYSPGISCYECGLSRDEFNNIMLRTGCADVVRTQTEHGRIATTPISASIVGALQVQEAMKIIHKDEVNGANKANESNEPNGTNKPNGANEPNVAEGEKPLIQLVKPLSTVKPVAALKAAPPFKTLEGKMLRYEGMTCTTSIYRIASWKSNCPAHELWDDVRECRELSATMTVADVLERLKGVLGVSTVEINMRNNKFIDRIISDRPEKVFDVMIPESKLDEYIRSNAELRQLSYRTLIHKNFYENIDTAFPYQQLTLQQIGIPPFDVLEVSTERGVFHVELTADAF
;
A
#
# COMPACT_ATOMS: atom_id res chain seq x y z
N MET A 1 2.09 2.01 44.39
CA MET A 1 1.72 3.09 43.45
C MET A 1 1.00 2.41 42.28
N GLU A 2 -0.32 2.51 42.25
CA GLU A 2 -1.09 2.11 41.09
C GLU A 2 -0.59 2.92 39.88
N LYS A 3 -0.14 2.23 38.82
CA LYS A 3 0.18 2.89 37.55
C LYS A 3 -1.15 3.46 37.05
N GLN A 4 -1.29 4.78 37.11
CA GLN A 4 -2.38 5.51 36.48
C GLN A 4 -2.41 5.02 35.03
N GLN A 5 -3.53 4.45 34.61
CA GLN A 5 -3.68 3.85 33.28
C GLN A 5 -3.73 5.00 32.28
N TYR A 6 -2.57 5.38 31.73
CA TYR A 6 -2.45 6.43 30.73
C TYR A 6 -3.15 5.96 29.44
N GLU A 7 -4.10 6.73 28.98
CA GLU A 7 -4.73 6.50 27.70
C GLU A 7 -4.06 7.35 26.63
N TRP A 8 -3.56 6.72 25.56
CA TRP A 8 -2.84 7.39 24.48
C TRP A 8 -3.67 8.52 23.86
N GLY A 9 -3.05 9.69 23.70
CA GLY A 9 -3.72 10.88 23.15
C GLY A 9 -4.56 11.66 24.14
N GLU A 10 -4.59 11.27 25.44
CA GLU A 10 -5.13 12.13 26.48
C GLU A 10 -4.32 13.45 26.56
N GLY A 11 -5.02 14.55 26.69
CA GLY A 11 -4.43 15.89 26.74
C GLY A 11 -4.44 16.58 25.38
N VAL A 12 -3.35 16.46 24.59
CA VAL A 12 -3.18 17.28 23.36
C VAL A 12 -4.24 17.01 22.31
N PHE A 13 -4.55 15.74 22.03
CA PHE A 13 -5.52 15.40 20.97
C PHE A 13 -6.97 15.74 21.34
N THR A 14 -7.30 15.83 22.63
CA THR A 14 -8.63 16.28 23.07
C THR A 14 -8.89 17.76 22.76
N LEU A 15 -7.83 18.54 22.54
CA LEU A 15 -7.93 19.96 22.16
C LEU A 15 -8.19 20.15 20.66
N LEU A 16 -8.02 19.09 19.86
CA LEU A 16 -8.24 19.15 18.42
C LEU A 16 -9.71 18.84 18.11
N SER A 17 -10.49 19.88 17.81
CA SER A 17 -11.95 19.76 17.55
C SER A 17 -12.31 18.81 16.41
N TRP A 18 -11.38 18.56 15.48
CA TRP A 18 -11.56 17.68 14.33
C TRP A 18 -11.17 16.21 14.62
N PHE A 19 -10.38 15.96 15.66
CA PHE A 19 -9.82 14.63 15.92
C PHE A 19 -10.85 13.76 16.63
N LYS A 20 -11.25 12.67 15.97
CA LYS A 20 -12.20 11.67 16.50
C LYS A 20 -11.41 10.44 16.96
N LYS A 21 -10.99 10.42 18.22
CA LYS A 21 -10.16 9.37 18.83
C LYS A 21 -10.69 7.96 18.55
N ASP A 22 -12.01 7.72 18.72
CA ASP A 22 -12.60 6.40 18.52
C ASP A 22 -12.53 5.91 17.07
N ARG A 23 -12.56 6.81 16.08
CA ARG A 23 -12.35 6.45 14.67
C ARG A 23 -10.92 6.02 14.44
N VAL A 24 -9.96 6.78 14.95
CA VAL A 24 -8.53 6.46 14.79
C VAL A 24 -8.16 5.16 15.49
N LYS A 25 -8.70 4.90 16.69
CA LYS A 25 -8.52 3.64 17.41
C LYS A 25 -9.11 2.41 16.69
N LYS A 26 -10.14 2.60 15.90
CA LYS A 26 -10.75 1.52 15.10
C LYS A 26 -10.17 1.40 13.71
N ALA A 27 -9.44 2.41 13.26
CA ALA A 27 -8.92 2.47 11.91
C ALA A 27 -7.87 1.39 11.67
N ARG A 28 -7.94 0.80 10.47
CA ARG A 28 -7.03 -0.21 9.94
C ARG A 28 -6.33 0.36 8.72
N VAL A 29 -5.01 0.41 8.74
CA VAL A 29 -4.19 1.03 7.68
C VAL A 29 -3.17 0.04 7.16
N LEU A 30 -3.12 -0.15 5.83
CA LEU A 30 -2.06 -0.90 5.15
C LEU A 30 -0.98 0.07 4.67
N VAL A 31 0.24 -0.14 5.12
CA VAL A 31 1.44 0.57 4.65
C VAL A 31 2.23 -0.36 3.74
N ALA A 32 2.29 -0.03 2.46
CA ALA A 32 3.00 -0.76 1.43
C ALA A 32 4.41 -0.18 1.25
N GLY A 33 5.41 -0.89 1.76
CA GLY A 33 6.82 -0.46 1.81
C GLY A 33 7.24 0.08 3.18
N ALA A 34 8.35 -0.41 3.73
CA ALA A 34 8.95 -0.05 5.01
C ALA A 34 10.32 0.66 4.85
N GLY A 35 10.58 1.28 3.70
CA GLY A 35 11.76 2.09 3.44
C GLY A 35 11.71 3.46 4.14
N ALA A 36 12.41 4.47 3.61
CA ALA A 36 12.48 5.81 4.21
C ALA A 36 11.10 6.43 4.45
N LEU A 37 10.21 6.41 3.45
CA LEU A 37 8.83 6.90 3.58
C LEU A 37 8.02 6.06 4.58
N GLY A 38 8.08 4.72 4.46
CA GLY A 38 7.32 3.84 5.34
C GLY A 38 7.69 4.00 6.81
N ASN A 39 8.98 4.22 7.12
CA ASN A 39 9.44 4.55 8.46
C ASN A 39 8.73 5.80 9.02
N GLU A 40 8.68 6.88 8.26
CA GLU A 40 8.05 8.13 8.67
C GLU A 40 6.52 8.00 8.78
N VAL A 41 5.91 7.29 7.84
CA VAL A 41 4.47 7.02 7.85
C VAL A 41 4.07 6.21 9.08
N VAL A 42 4.73 5.07 9.34
CA VAL A 42 4.39 4.19 10.47
C VAL A 42 4.65 4.88 11.80
N LYS A 43 5.76 5.62 11.95
CA LYS A 43 6.01 6.46 13.13
C LYS A 43 4.85 7.41 13.39
N ASN A 44 4.41 8.16 12.38
CA ASN A 44 3.34 9.13 12.55
C ASN A 44 1.97 8.47 12.83
N LEU A 45 1.65 7.34 12.18
CA LEU A 45 0.43 6.57 12.47
C LEU A 45 0.42 6.04 13.92
N ALA A 46 1.57 5.55 14.41
CA ALA A 46 1.73 5.11 15.79
C ALA A 46 1.54 6.25 16.79
N LEU A 47 2.10 7.44 16.51
CA LEU A 47 1.91 8.65 17.33
C LEU A 47 0.46 9.12 17.38
N PHE A 48 -0.30 9.00 16.27
CA PHE A 48 -1.74 9.29 16.24
C PHE A 48 -2.59 8.23 16.97
N GLY A 49 -2.04 7.03 17.20
CA GLY A 49 -2.77 5.94 17.85
C GLY A 49 -3.74 5.23 16.91
N VAL A 50 -3.35 5.05 15.62
CA VAL A 50 -4.11 4.23 14.68
C VAL A 50 -4.20 2.81 15.20
N GLY A 51 -5.43 2.28 15.31
CA GLY A 51 -5.71 1.04 16.03
C GLY A 51 -4.97 -0.17 15.49
N HIS A 52 -4.95 -0.35 14.16
CA HIS A 52 -4.21 -1.45 13.54
C HIS A 52 -3.44 -0.98 12.28
N ILE A 53 -2.15 -1.24 12.26
CA ILE A 53 -1.24 -0.93 11.15
C ILE A 53 -0.69 -2.24 10.60
N TYR A 54 -0.93 -2.51 9.32
CA TYR A 54 -0.28 -3.59 8.58
C TYR A 54 0.90 -2.99 7.81
N VAL A 55 2.09 -3.58 7.94
CA VAL A 55 3.31 -3.11 7.26
C VAL A 55 3.85 -4.21 6.38
N ALA A 56 3.78 -4.03 5.06
CA ALA A 56 4.24 -5.03 4.09
C ALA A 56 5.53 -4.59 3.40
N ASP A 57 6.59 -5.39 3.56
CA ASP A 57 7.89 -5.20 2.89
C ASP A 57 8.67 -6.52 2.93
N PHE A 58 9.32 -6.91 1.83
CA PHE A 58 10.11 -8.14 1.75
C PHE A 58 11.62 -7.92 1.92
N ASP A 59 12.07 -6.66 1.94
CA ASP A 59 13.48 -6.33 1.99
C ASP A 59 14.07 -6.50 3.39
N ARG A 60 15.39 -6.68 3.40
CA ARG A 60 16.22 -6.63 4.61
C ARG A 60 16.86 -5.25 4.78
N ILE A 61 17.22 -4.96 6.03
CA ILE A 61 17.86 -3.71 6.39
C ILE A 61 19.34 -3.78 5.99
N GLU A 62 19.80 -2.71 5.34
CA GLU A 62 21.19 -2.46 4.98
C GLU A 62 21.73 -1.21 5.70
N LEU A 63 23.03 -1.13 5.92
CA LEU A 63 23.67 0.06 6.51
C LEU A 63 23.34 1.35 5.76
N SER A 64 23.20 1.26 4.43
CA SER A 64 22.81 2.39 3.59
C SER A 64 21.43 2.96 3.90
N ASN A 65 20.53 2.19 4.55
CA ASN A 65 19.20 2.63 4.93
C ASN A 65 19.20 3.56 6.14
N LEU A 66 20.19 3.44 7.04
CA LEU A 66 20.25 4.15 8.33
C LEU A 66 20.29 5.67 8.17
N THR A 67 20.80 6.17 7.05
CA THR A 67 20.90 7.60 6.76
C THR A 67 19.55 8.32 6.56
N ARG A 68 18.46 7.54 6.34
CA ARG A 68 17.14 8.07 6.01
C ARG A 68 15.95 7.32 6.61
N SER A 69 16.19 6.34 7.49
CA SER A 69 15.14 5.49 8.08
C SER A 69 15.21 5.53 9.60
N ILE A 70 14.37 6.34 10.22
CA ILE A 70 14.43 6.71 11.65
C ILE A 70 14.21 5.52 12.60
N LEU A 71 13.49 4.49 12.18
CA LEU A 71 13.14 3.34 13.02
C LEU A 71 14.21 2.24 13.00
N PHE A 72 15.21 2.30 12.11
CA PHE A 72 16.28 1.32 12.03
C PHE A 72 17.47 1.69 12.92
N ARG A 73 18.19 0.67 13.34
CA ARG A 73 19.43 0.77 14.13
C ARG A 73 20.53 -0.02 13.43
N GLU A 74 21.77 0.26 13.80
CA GLU A 74 22.95 -0.40 13.25
C GLU A 74 22.92 -1.92 13.49
N GLU A 75 22.48 -2.35 14.66
CA GLU A 75 22.27 -3.76 15.03
C GLU A 75 21.29 -4.48 14.09
N ASP A 76 20.22 -3.80 13.63
CA ASP A 76 19.23 -4.35 12.72
C ASP A 76 19.84 -4.60 11.34
N ALA A 77 20.78 -3.75 10.90
CA ALA A 77 21.48 -3.91 9.64
C ALA A 77 22.53 -5.05 9.70
N TYR A 78 23.26 -5.17 10.77
CA TYR A 78 24.22 -6.28 10.95
C TYR A 78 23.55 -7.64 11.08
N SER A 79 22.37 -7.70 11.67
CA SER A 79 21.58 -8.93 11.74
C SER A 79 20.80 -9.24 10.46
N HIS A 80 20.86 -8.38 9.45
CA HIS A 80 20.05 -8.49 8.22
C HIS A 80 18.56 -8.69 8.50
N ALA A 81 18.04 -8.00 9.52
CA ALA A 81 16.64 -8.10 9.91
C ALA A 81 15.70 -7.62 8.78
N TYR A 82 14.50 -8.17 8.72
CA TYR A 82 13.50 -7.70 7.77
C TYR A 82 12.96 -6.32 8.15
N LYS A 83 12.79 -5.46 7.13
CA LYS A 83 12.31 -4.08 7.34
C LYS A 83 10.94 -4.04 8.02
N ALA A 84 10.00 -4.88 7.58
CA ALA A 84 8.66 -4.94 8.14
C ALA A 84 8.65 -5.30 9.63
N ASP A 85 9.45 -6.30 10.04
CA ASP A 85 9.54 -6.76 11.43
C ASP A 85 10.04 -5.65 12.36
N ILE A 86 11.12 -4.97 11.95
CA ILE A 86 11.72 -3.92 12.77
C ILE A 86 10.82 -2.70 12.86
N VAL A 87 10.20 -2.28 11.75
CA VAL A 87 9.25 -1.16 11.75
C VAL A 87 8.06 -1.46 12.67
N ALA A 88 7.50 -2.68 12.61
CA ALA A 88 6.41 -3.09 13.49
C ALA A 88 6.83 -3.11 14.96
N LYS A 89 8.02 -3.65 15.27
CA LYS A 89 8.59 -3.66 16.62
C LYS A 89 8.72 -2.23 17.17
N ARG A 90 9.35 -1.33 16.41
CA ARG A 90 9.56 0.06 16.84
C ARG A 90 8.27 0.86 16.95
N ALA A 91 7.27 0.60 16.11
CA ALA A 91 5.97 1.24 16.22
C ALA A 91 5.25 0.86 17.52
N ARG A 92 5.33 -0.40 17.93
CA ARG A 92 4.80 -0.87 19.24
C ARG A 92 5.58 -0.31 20.43
N GLU A 93 6.89 -0.05 20.27
CA GLU A 93 7.69 0.66 21.28
C GLU A 93 7.26 2.13 21.42
N ILE A 94 6.90 2.80 20.31
CA ILE A 94 6.37 4.18 20.31
C ILE A 94 5.01 4.22 21.01
N ASN A 95 4.10 3.33 20.61
CA ASN A 95 2.76 3.27 21.18
C ASN A 95 2.35 1.81 21.47
N PRO A 96 2.45 1.37 22.73
CA PRO A 96 2.08 -0.01 23.10
C PRO A 96 0.59 -0.33 23.02
N GLN A 97 -0.28 0.67 22.77
CA GLN A 97 -1.74 0.49 22.74
C GLN A 97 -2.27 0.20 21.32
N ILE A 98 -1.41 0.20 20.30
CA ILE A 98 -1.78 -0.11 18.92
C ILE A 98 -1.38 -1.53 18.55
N GLU A 99 -2.09 -2.08 17.58
CA GLU A 99 -1.71 -3.32 16.93
C GLU A 99 -0.91 -3.04 15.66
N VAL A 100 0.21 -3.75 15.48
CA VAL A 100 1.04 -3.62 14.27
C VAL A 100 1.42 -5.01 13.79
N THR A 101 0.95 -5.37 12.61
CA THR A 101 1.24 -6.66 11.99
C THR A 101 2.27 -6.50 10.88
N PRO A 102 3.48 -7.04 11.03
CA PRO A 102 4.44 -7.09 9.95
C PRO A 102 4.06 -8.18 8.94
N ILE A 103 4.23 -7.90 7.67
CA ILE A 103 4.05 -8.83 6.57
C ILE A 103 5.37 -8.86 5.79
N VAL A 104 6.19 -9.88 6.06
CA VAL A 104 7.44 -10.12 5.37
C VAL A 104 7.13 -10.88 4.09
N GLY A 105 6.99 -10.17 2.99
CA GLY A 105 6.64 -10.80 1.72
C GLY A 105 6.34 -9.80 0.62
N ASN A 106 6.19 -10.35 -0.57
CA ASN A 106 5.78 -9.58 -1.73
C ASN A 106 4.31 -9.19 -1.60
N LEU A 107 4.05 -7.89 -1.66
CA LEU A 107 2.72 -7.29 -1.49
C LEU A 107 1.65 -7.90 -2.42
N PHE A 108 2.03 -8.43 -3.58
CA PHE A 108 1.09 -8.86 -4.62
C PHE A 108 0.89 -10.37 -4.69
N SER A 109 1.77 -11.14 -4.09
CA SER A 109 1.72 -12.61 -4.12
C SER A 109 1.61 -13.26 -2.73
N GLU A 110 1.93 -12.49 -1.68
CA GLU A 110 1.97 -13.00 -0.30
C GLU A 110 1.05 -12.25 0.65
N VAL A 111 0.34 -11.23 0.14
CA VAL A 111 -0.71 -10.51 0.86
C VAL A 111 -2.06 -10.83 0.23
N GLY A 112 -2.93 -11.48 0.97
CA GLY A 112 -4.27 -11.84 0.52
C GLY A 112 -5.13 -10.63 0.18
N PHE A 113 -5.97 -10.75 -0.83
CA PHE A 113 -6.82 -9.64 -1.30
C PHE A 113 -7.84 -9.20 -0.23
N GLY A 114 -8.27 -10.09 0.66
CA GLY A 114 -9.14 -9.75 1.79
C GLY A 114 -8.54 -8.70 2.72
N LEU A 115 -7.19 -8.66 2.88
CA LEU A 115 -6.56 -7.58 3.64
C LEU A 115 -6.82 -6.21 3.02
N TYR A 116 -6.69 -6.07 1.68
CA TYR A 116 -7.00 -4.82 0.98
C TYR A 116 -8.46 -4.39 1.17
N ARG A 117 -9.38 -5.36 1.23
CA ARG A 117 -10.80 -5.11 1.50
C ARG A 117 -11.06 -4.68 2.94
N SER A 118 -10.30 -5.18 3.89
CA SER A 118 -10.53 -4.98 5.33
C SER A 118 -9.99 -3.67 5.89
N VAL A 119 -9.08 -2.97 5.19
CA VAL A 119 -8.49 -1.71 5.67
C VAL A 119 -9.31 -0.50 5.25
N ASP A 120 -9.18 0.61 5.99
CA ASP A 120 -9.85 1.87 5.69
C ASP A 120 -9.11 2.69 4.64
N VAL A 121 -7.77 2.61 4.64
CA VAL A 121 -6.91 3.33 3.70
C VAL A 121 -5.60 2.58 3.49
N ILE A 122 -5.05 2.73 2.27
CA ILE A 122 -3.77 2.16 1.87
C ILE A 122 -2.78 3.29 1.65
N ILE A 123 -1.56 3.17 2.20
CA ILE A 123 -0.49 4.15 2.01
C ILE A 123 0.66 3.48 1.25
N GLY A 124 0.92 3.97 0.03
CA GLY A 124 2.00 3.50 -0.83
C GLY A 124 3.31 4.25 -0.54
N CYS A 125 4.33 3.52 -0.08
CA CYS A 125 5.70 3.98 0.18
C CYS A 125 6.68 3.25 -0.72
N LEU A 126 6.32 3.12 -1.99
CA LEU A 126 6.95 2.26 -2.99
C LEU A 126 8.00 3.02 -3.82
N ASP A 127 9.03 2.31 -4.25
CA ASP A 127 10.11 2.84 -5.08
C ASP A 127 9.99 2.50 -6.58
N SER A 128 9.12 1.55 -6.95
CA SER A 128 8.96 1.12 -8.34
C SER A 128 7.61 1.50 -8.95
N ARG A 129 7.61 1.77 -10.27
CA ARG A 129 6.38 2.03 -11.03
C ARG A 129 5.50 0.80 -11.15
N LEU A 130 6.10 -0.39 -11.25
CA LEU A 130 5.39 -1.66 -11.29
C LEU A 130 4.63 -1.89 -9.98
N ALA A 131 5.28 -1.69 -8.84
CA ALA A 131 4.63 -1.85 -7.55
C ALA A 131 3.45 -0.88 -7.38
N ARG A 132 3.58 0.39 -7.83
CA ARG A 132 2.45 1.35 -7.85
C ARG A 132 1.30 0.90 -8.75
N TYR A 133 1.63 0.38 -9.94
CA TYR A 133 0.65 -0.14 -10.87
C TYR A 133 -0.16 -1.30 -10.27
N LEU A 134 0.52 -2.26 -9.66
CA LEU A 134 -0.11 -3.42 -9.01
C LEU A 134 -0.93 -3.00 -7.78
N LEU A 135 -0.37 -2.14 -6.91
CA LEU A 135 -1.07 -1.61 -5.75
C LEU A 135 -2.36 -0.88 -6.15
N ASN A 136 -2.29 -0.08 -7.21
CA ASN A 136 -3.47 0.62 -7.73
C ASN A 136 -4.58 -0.36 -8.12
N ARG A 137 -4.24 -1.45 -8.82
CA ARG A 137 -5.23 -2.47 -9.20
C ARG A 137 -5.87 -3.13 -7.99
N MET A 138 -5.07 -3.51 -7.00
CA MET A 138 -5.58 -4.09 -5.75
C MET A 138 -6.48 -3.10 -5.00
N ALA A 139 -6.07 -1.84 -4.87
CA ALA A 139 -6.84 -0.81 -4.20
C ALA A 139 -8.18 -0.51 -4.93
N MET A 140 -8.13 -0.33 -6.26
CA MET A 140 -9.33 -0.06 -7.07
C MET A 140 -10.30 -1.24 -7.03
N ARG A 141 -9.81 -2.47 -7.17
CA ARG A 141 -10.60 -3.70 -7.07
C ARG A 141 -11.28 -3.86 -5.70
N ALA A 142 -10.57 -3.49 -4.62
CA ALA A 142 -11.09 -3.49 -3.26
C ALA A 142 -12.00 -2.30 -2.94
N GLY A 143 -12.19 -1.36 -3.86
CA GLY A 143 -12.97 -0.15 -3.63
C GLY A 143 -12.33 0.81 -2.62
N LYS A 144 -11.00 0.78 -2.46
CA LYS A 144 -10.29 1.57 -1.45
C LYS A 144 -9.51 2.73 -2.04
N SER A 145 -9.51 3.85 -1.32
CA SER A 145 -8.59 4.95 -1.61
C SER A 145 -7.17 4.59 -1.20
N TRP A 146 -6.19 5.03 -2.00
CA TRP A 146 -4.80 4.88 -1.65
C TRP A 146 -4.00 6.16 -1.88
N ILE A 147 -2.96 6.34 -1.06
CA ILE A 147 -2.15 7.53 -0.99
C ILE A 147 -0.73 7.17 -1.44
N ASP A 148 -0.32 7.66 -2.61
CA ASP A 148 1.03 7.47 -3.16
C ASP A 148 1.97 8.56 -2.66
N GLY A 149 3.10 8.17 -2.09
CA GLY A 149 4.22 9.04 -1.78
C GLY A 149 5.38 8.79 -2.74
N SER A 150 5.99 9.85 -3.25
CA SER A 150 7.22 9.79 -4.02
C SER A 150 8.20 10.85 -3.56
N ILE A 151 9.48 10.49 -3.50
CA ILE A 151 10.58 11.37 -3.10
C ILE A 151 11.75 11.23 -4.06
N GLU A 152 12.37 12.36 -4.37
CA GLU A 152 13.58 12.44 -5.18
C GLU A 152 14.39 13.67 -4.74
N ASN A 153 15.62 13.46 -4.28
CA ASN A 153 16.44 14.52 -3.70
C ASN A 153 15.70 15.28 -2.57
N LEU A 154 15.50 16.57 -2.74
CA LEU A 154 14.73 17.43 -1.83
C LEU A 154 13.27 17.64 -2.26
N THR A 155 12.86 17.02 -3.37
CA THR A 155 11.50 17.13 -3.93
C THR A 155 10.67 15.94 -3.52
N GLY A 156 9.36 16.14 -3.36
CA GLY A 156 8.44 15.05 -3.09
C GLY A 156 7.03 15.34 -3.60
N ALA A 157 6.24 14.28 -3.69
CA ALA A 157 4.83 14.42 -4.07
C ALA A 157 3.95 13.43 -3.31
N VAL A 158 2.74 13.88 -3.00
CA VAL A 158 1.66 13.04 -2.46
C VAL A 158 0.48 13.09 -3.43
N LYS A 159 -0.01 11.93 -3.83
CA LYS A 159 -1.18 11.76 -4.70
C LYS A 159 -2.21 10.91 -4.00
N VAL A 160 -3.48 11.27 -4.12
CA VAL A 160 -4.57 10.47 -3.56
C VAL A 160 -5.42 9.94 -4.71
N TYR A 161 -5.46 8.64 -4.85
CA TYR A 161 -6.27 7.92 -5.82
C TYR A 161 -7.49 7.33 -5.13
N SER A 162 -8.66 7.52 -5.73
CA SER A 162 -9.93 7.05 -5.16
C SER A 162 -10.84 6.50 -6.24
N PRO A 163 -11.55 5.39 -5.98
CA PRO A 163 -12.52 4.84 -6.92
C PRO A 163 -13.53 5.89 -7.39
N GLY A 164 -13.81 5.90 -8.68
CA GLY A 164 -14.75 6.87 -9.31
C GLY A 164 -14.20 8.29 -9.52
N ILE A 165 -13.01 8.63 -8.98
CA ILE A 165 -12.43 9.97 -9.06
C ILE A 165 -11.15 9.97 -9.88
N SER A 166 -10.19 9.12 -9.53
CA SER A 166 -8.87 9.06 -10.15
C SER A 166 -8.21 7.71 -9.94
N CYS A 167 -7.31 7.34 -10.85
CA CYS A 167 -6.61 6.08 -10.84
C CYS A 167 -5.19 6.29 -11.38
N TYR A 168 -4.21 5.59 -10.83
CA TYR A 168 -2.82 5.66 -11.28
C TYR A 168 -2.69 5.24 -12.76
N GLU A 169 -3.34 4.13 -13.13
CA GLU A 169 -3.31 3.59 -14.49
C GLU A 169 -3.97 4.52 -15.52
N CYS A 170 -5.01 5.26 -15.14
CA CYS A 170 -5.61 6.30 -15.98
C CYS A 170 -4.65 7.42 -16.36
N GLY A 171 -3.63 7.65 -15.53
CA GLY A 171 -2.61 8.67 -15.73
C GLY A 171 -1.42 8.23 -16.57
N LEU A 172 -1.28 6.93 -16.83
CA LEU A 172 -0.15 6.42 -17.61
C LEU A 172 -0.31 6.74 -19.10
N SER A 173 0.78 7.19 -19.72
CA SER A 173 0.92 7.20 -21.16
C SER A 173 1.12 5.78 -21.70
N ARG A 174 0.91 5.58 -23.00
CA ARG A 174 1.13 4.28 -23.64
C ARG A 174 2.57 3.79 -23.47
N ASP A 175 3.54 4.69 -23.57
CA ASP A 175 4.95 4.34 -23.41
C ASP A 175 5.30 3.99 -21.98
N GLU A 176 4.77 4.69 -20.99
CA GLU A 176 4.93 4.34 -19.57
C GLU A 176 4.32 2.97 -19.25
N PHE A 177 3.12 2.71 -19.76
CA PHE A 177 2.48 1.40 -19.64
C PHE A 177 3.31 0.28 -20.26
N ASN A 178 3.76 0.47 -21.51
CA ASN A 178 4.60 -0.50 -22.20
C ASN A 178 5.92 -0.74 -21.44
N ASN A 179 6.55 0.32 -20.91
CA ASN A 179 7.77 0.20 -20.10
C ASN A 179 7.54 -0.58 -18.78
N ILE A 180 6.37 -0.46 -18.17
CA ILE A 180 5.99 -1.26 -17.01
C ILE A 180 5.82 -2.73 -17.44
N MET A 181 5.10 -2.99 -18.54
CA MET A 181 4.82 -4.35 -19.04
C MET A 181 6.05 -5.07 -19.56
N LEU A 182 6.94 -4.38 -20.27
CA LEU A 182 8.22 -4.95 -20.73
C LEU A 182 9.08 -5.45 -19.57
N ARG A 183 8.95 -4.82 -18.39
CA ARG A 183 9.65 -5.25 -17.18
C ARG A 183 9.01 -6.45 -16.48
N THR A 184 7.78 -6.83 -16.82
CA THR A 184 7.10 -8.02 -16.27
C THR A 184 7.32 -9.29 -17.07
N GLY A 185 7.78 -9.18 -18.31
CA GLY A 185 7.87 -10.30 -19.27
C GLY A 185 9.16 -11.10 -19.30
N CYS A 186 10.23 -10.68 -18.63
CA CYS A 186 11.55 -11.34 -18.72
C CYS A 186 12.23 -11.47 -17.35
N ALA A 187 12.76 -12.66 -17.06
CA ALA A 187 13.63 -12.93 -15.91
C ALA A 187 14.90 -12.03 -15.88
N ASP A 188 15.26 -11.41 -17.00
CA ASP A 188 16.37 -10.47 -17.12
C ASP A 188 16.11 -9.11 -16.44
N VAL A 189 14.87 -8.80 -16.08
CA VAL A 189 14.50 -7.49 -15.51
C VAL A 189 14.99 -7.30 -14.09
N VAL A 190 15.16 -8.38 -13.32
CA VAL A 190 15.76 -8.30 -11.98
C VAL A 190 17.22 -7.78 -12.05
N ARG A 191 17.93 -8.02 -13.15
CA ARG A 191 19.29 -7.53 -13.35
C ARG A 191 19.40 -6.04 -13.61
N THR A 192 18.45 -5.44 -14.34
CA THR A 192 18.51 -4.01 -14.70
C THR A 192 18.08 -3.08 -13.57
N GLN A 193 17.38 -3.56 -12.54
CA GLN A 193 17.02 -2.74 -11.39
C GLN A 193 18.21 -2.43 -10.46
N THR A 194 19.24 -3.26 -10.45
CA THR A 194 20.45 -3.03 -9.64
C THR A 194 21.46 -2.08 -10.30
N GLU A 195 21.37 -1.85 -11.61
CA GLU A 195 22.35 -1.04 -12.35
C GLU A 195 21.87 0.37 -12.71
N HIS A 196 20.57 0.67 -12.69
CA HIS A 196 20.04 2.00 -12.98
C HIS A 196 19.67 2.74 -11.71
N GLY A 197 20.66 3.50 -11.21
CA GLY A 197 20.54 4.70 -10.40
C GLY A 197 19.58 4.61 -9.22
N ARG A 198 20.08 4.22 -8.03
CA ARG A 198 19.38 4.48 -6.78
C ARG A 198 18.97 5.96 -6.75
N ILE A 199 17.67 6.24 -6.74
CA ILE A 199 17.18 7.61 -6.59
C ILE A 199 17.68 8.14 -5.25
N ALA A 200 18.46 9.20 -5.30
CA ALA A 200 18.97 9.85 -4.09
C ALA A 200 17.77 10.39 -3.30
N THR A 201 17.65 9.95 -2.05
CA THR A 201 16.57 10.38 -1.15
C THR A 201 17.16 10.94 0.13
N THR A 202 16.54 11.97 0.67
CA THR A 202 17.00 12.61 1.92
C THR A 202 16.02 12.31 3.06
N PRO A 203 16.48 12.31 4.31
CA PRO A 203 15.57 12.19 5.46
C PRO A 203 14.56 13.33 5.50
N ILE A 204 14.92 14.53 5.03
CA ILE A 204 14.02 15.69 4.99
C ILE A 204 12.84 15.44 4.08
N SER A 205 13.07 15.02 2.83
CA SER A 205 11.98 14.73 1.88
C SER A 205 11.12 13.55 2.37
N ALA A 206 11.72 12.53 2.98
CA ALA A 206 10.99 11.42 3.57
C ALA A 206 10.07 11.87 4.71
N SER A 207 10.56 12.71 5.63
CA SER A 207 9.77 13.21 6.75
C SER A 207 8.60 14.10 6.29
N ILE A 208 8.84 15.02 5.34
CA ILE A 208 7.79 15.92 4.84
C ILE A 208 6.71 15.12 4.10
N VAL A 209 7.10 14.27 3.14
CA VAL A 209 6.15 13.50 2.34
C VAL A 209 5.42 12.47 3.19
N GLY A 210 6.11 11.76 4.08
CA GLY A 210 5.48 10.80 5.00
C GLY A 210 4.46 11.47 5.94
N ALA A 211 4.77 12.67 6.45
CA ALA A 211 3.82 13.45 7.26
C ALA A 211 2.58 13.86 6.45
N LEU A 212 2.76 14.31 5.20
CA LEU A 212 1.66 14.66 4.30
C LEU A 212 0.80 13.44 3.91
N GLN A 213 1.41 12.26 3.70
CA GLN A 213 0.65 11.02 3.47
C GLN A 213 -0.23 10.67 4.67
N VAL A 214 0.31 10.76 5.89
CA VAL A 214 -0.47 10.48 7.11
C VAL A 214 -1.55 11.54 7.33
N GLN A 215 -1.28 12.81 7.01
CA GLN A 215 -2.31 13.85 7.07
C GLN A 215 -3.49 13.54 6.15
N GLU A 216 -3.25 13.07 4.92
CA GLU A 216 -4.32 12.64 4.02
C GLU A 216 -5.05 11.38 4.53
N ALA A 217 -4.31 10.42 5.10
CA ALA A 217 -4.91 9.24 5.72
C ALA A 217 -5.84 9.64 6.87
N MET A 218 -5.43 10.56 7.75
CA MET A 218 -6.27 11.09 8.83
C MET A 218 -7.55 11.75 8.28
N LYS A 219 -7.45 12.51 7.19
CA LYS A 219 -8.63 13.12 6.55
C LYS A 219 -9.60 12.05 6.01
N ILE A 220 -9.09 10.99 5.39
CA ILE A 220 -9.91 9.88 4.88
C ILE A 220 -10.59 9.15 6.04
N ILE A 221 -9.88 8.82 7.11
CA ILE A 221 -10.40 8.16 8.30
C ILE A 221 -11.51 8.98 8.97
N HIS A 222 -11.40 10.31 8.95
CA HIS A 222 -12.38 11.23 9.54
C HIS A 222 -13.51 11.63 8.60
N LYS A 223 -13.45 11.23 7.32
CA LYS A 223 -14.50 11.53 6.34
C LYS A 223 -15.80 10.86 6.80
N ASP A 224 -16.85 11.65 7.00
CA ASP A 224 -18.17 11.10 7.29
C ASP A 224 -18.66 10.32 6.04
N GLU A 225 -19.20 9.13 6.24
CA GLU A 225 -19.93 8.45 5.17
C GLU A 225 -21.13 9.33 4.83
N VAL A 226 -21.05 9.97 3.68
CA VAL A 226 -22.22 10.65 3.12
C VAL A 226 -23.19 9.54 2.72
N ASN A 227 -24.18 9.27 3.59
CA ASN A 227 -25.30 8.43 3.25
C ASN A 227 -25.77 8.79 1.83
N GLY A 228 -25.96 7.79 0.97
CA GLY A 228 -26.13 7.90 -0.49
C GLY A 228 -27.28 8.78 -1.04
N ALA A 229 -27.76 9.75 -0.26
CA ALA A 229 -28.88 10.64 -0.62
C ALA A 229 -28.47 11.98 -1.29
N ASN A 230 -27.18 12.38 -1.26
CA ASN A 230 -26.78 13.71 -1.76
C ASN A 230 -25.96 13.73 -3.06
N LYS A 231 -25.90 12.64 -3.83
CA LYS A 231 -25.23 12.65 -5.15
C LYS A 231 -26.01 13.38 -6.25
N ALA A 232 -27.22 13.87 -5.98
CA ALA A 232 -28.10 14.47 -6.99
C ALA A 232 -28.03 16.01 -7.10
N ASN A 233 -27.35 16.75 -6.22
CA ASN A 233 -27.48 18.22 -6.15
C ASN A 233 -26.23 19.04 -6.47
N GLU A 234 -25.11 18.45 -6.92
CA GLU A 234 -23.91 19.25 -7.25
C GLU A 234 -23.72 19.55 -8.76
N SER A 235 -24.76 19.47 -9.57
CA SER A 235 -24.67 19.73 -11.01
C SER A 235 -25.22 21.08 -11.44
N ASN A 236 -25.14 22.15 -10.65
CA ASN A 236 -25.48 23.48 -11.12
C ASN A 236 -24.73 24.57 -10.35
N GLU A 237 -23.53 24.91 -10.80
CA GLU A 237 -22.99 26.26 -10.64
C GLU A 237 -22.57 26.83 -12.00
N PRO A 238 -22.99 28.06 -12.35
CA PRO A 238 -22.72 28.61 -13.67
C PRO A 238 -21.32 29.21 -13.77
N ASN A 239 -20.73 29.06 -14.94
CA ASN A 239 -19.49 29.68 -15.38
C ASN A 239 -19.43 31.21 -15.09
N GLY A 240 -18.61 31.59 -14.12
CA GLY A 240 -18.21 32.97 -13.93
C GLY A 240 -16.90 33.27 -14.65
N THR A 241 -16.98 34.08 -15.69
CA THR A 241 -15.87 34.62 -16.44
C THR A 241 -15.05 35.58 -15.58
N ASN A 242 -13.78 35.27 -15.29
CA ASN A 242 -12.85 36.23 -14.71
C ASN A 242 -11.92 36.81 -15.79
N LYS A 243 -12.04 38.12 -16.00
CA LYS A 243 -11.06 38.94 -16.73
C LYS A 243 -9.84 39.17 -15.87
N PRO A 244 -8.64 39.32 -16.45
CA PRO A 244 -7.42 39.64 -15.72
C PRO A 244 -7.33 41.13 -15.46
N ASN A 245 -7.13 41.54 -14.21
CA ASN A 245 -6.73 42.90 -13.87
C ASN A 245 -5.26 42.96 -13.45
N GLY A 246 -4.59 43.86 -14.06
CA GLY A 246 -3.47 44.73 -13.88
C GLY A 246 -2.44 44.44 -12.81
N ALA A 247 -1.19 44.47 -13.27
CA ALA A 247 0.02 44.56 -12.47
C ALA A 247 0.03 45.82 -11.58
N ASN A 248 0.42 45.66 -10.31
CA ASN A 248 0.92 46.74 -9.49
C ASN A 248 2.28 46.34 -8.89
N GLU A 249 3.24 47.20 -9.11
CA GLU A 249 4.61 47.15 -8.62
C GLU A 249 4.69 47.28 -7.09
N PRO A 250 5.73 46.75 -6.43
CA PRO A 250 5.91 46.85 -4.99
C PRO A 250 6.55 48.20 -4.60
N ASN A 251 5.87 48.94 -3.73
CA ASN A 251 6.46 50.04 -2.99
C ASN A 251 7.36 49.52 -1.86
N VAL A 252 8.62 49.86 -1.96
CA VAL A 252 9.61 49.70 -0.88
C VAL A 252 9.46 50.86 0.08
N ALA A 253 9.16 50.58 1.35
CA ALA A 253 9.28 51.56 2.44
C ALA A 253 10.12 50.97 3.57
N GLU A 254 11.19 51.70 3.87
CA GLU A 254 12.16 51.47 4.92
C GLU A 254 11.53 51.49 6.32
N GLY A 255 12.08 50.71 7.25
CA GLY A 255 11.82 50.84 8.67
C GLY A 255 11.99 49.55 9.45
N GLU A 256 13.22 49.16 9.77
CA GLU A 256 13.52 48.13 10.76
C GLU A 256 13.02 48.54 12.14
N LYS A 257 12.12 47.73 12.71
CA LYS A 257 11.84 47.72 14.16
C LYS A 257 12.20 46.36 14.72
N PRO A 258 12.85 46.28 15.89
CA PRO A 258 13.39 45.03 16.44
C PRO A 258 12.27 44.09 16.87
N LEU A 259 12.43 42.81 16.44
CA LEU A 259 11.54 41.71 16.68
C LEU A 259 11.80 41.06 18.05
N ILE A 260 11.55 41.83 19.15
CA ILE A 260 11.41 41.28 20.50
C ILE A 260 10.24 42.02 21.17
N GLN A 261 9.02 41.53 20.94
CA GLN A 261 7.91 41.80 21.84
C GLN A 261 7.66 40.58 22.74
N LEU A 262 7.83 40.85 24.03
CA LEU A 262 7.63 39.98 25.16
C LEU A 262 6.40 39.08 25.03
N VAL A 263 6.62 37.78 25.17
CA VAL A 263 5.58 36.80 25.43
C VAL A 263 4.86 37.17 26.72
N LYS A 264 3.61 37.53 26.64
CA LYS A 264 2.76 37.77 27.82
C LYS A 264 2.57 36.44 28.59
N PRO A 265 2.56 36.47 29.93
CA PRO A 265 2.37 35.25 30.71
C PRO A 265 1.05 34.53 30.38
N LEU A 266 1.07 33.21 30.37
CA LEU A 266 -0.05 32.33 30.03
C LEU A 266 -1.33 32.52 30.87
N SER A 267 -1.29 33.31 31.95
CA SER A 267 -2.41 33.54 32.86
C SER A 267 -3.55 34.40 32.31
N THR A 268 -3.45 34.90 31.08
CA THR A 268 -4.47 35.75 30.45
C THR A 268 -5.12 35.15 29.21
N VAL A 269 -4.95 33.87 28.96
CA VAL A 269 -5.67 33.18 27.87
C VAL A 269 -7.13 33.02 28.30
N LYS A 270 -8.02 33.85 27.76
CA LYS A 270 -9.47 33.66 27.91
C LYS A 270 -9.82 32.24 27.41
N PRO A 271 -10.72 31.53 28.09
CA PRO A 271 -11.20 30.24 27.57
C PRO A 271 -11.68 30.46 26.13
N VAL A 272 -11.12 29.67 25.22
CA VAL A 272 -11.48 29.70 23.79
C VAL A 272 -12.97 29.43 23.73
N ALA A 273 -13.75 30.46 23.35
CA ALA A 273 -15.17 30.33 23.06
C ALA A 273 -15.33 29.11 22.12
N ALA A 274 -16.34 28.29 22.40
CA ALA A 274 -16.61 27.02 21.69
C ALA A 274 -16.25 27.15 20.21
N LEU A 275 -15.20 26.44 19.83
CA LEU A 275 -14.71 26.43 18.45
C LEU A 275 -15.88 26.05 17.54
N LYS A 276 -16.23 26.95 16.62
CA LYS A 276 -17.15 26.62 15.52
C LYS A 276 -16.75 25.29 14.93
N ALA A 277 -17.73 24.43 14.61
CA ALA A 277 -17.49 23.12 14.00
C ALA A 277 -16.40 23.26 12.93
N ALA A 278 -15.37 22.41 13.04
CA ALA A 278 -14.27 22.44 12.08
C ALA A 278 -14.83 22.29 10.65
N PRO A 279 -14.33 23.05 9.67
CA PRO A 279 -14.80 22.91 8.29
C PRO A 279 -14.55 21.49 7.80
N PRO A 280 -15.41 20.95 6.91
CA PRO A 280 -15.24 19.61 6.39
C PRO A 280 -13.85 19.47 5.75
N PHE A 281 -13.18 18.32 5.98
CA PHE A 281 -11.86 18.08 5.42
C PHE A 281 -11.89 18.07 3.89
N LYS A 282 -10.97 18.83 3.28
CA LYS A 282 -10.69 18.74 1.85
C LYS A 282 -9.55 17.77 1.64
N THR A 283 -9.84 16.59 1.16
CA THR A 283 -8.85 15.59 0.75
C THR A 283 -8.18 15.95 -0.57
N LEU A 284 -7.01 15.35 -0.84
CA LEU A 284 -6.33 15.44 -2.14
C LEU A 284 -6.87 14.42 -3.17
N GLU A 285 -8.06 13.85 -2.97
CA GLU A 285 -8.65 12.91 -3.94
C GLU A 285 -8.67 13.52 -5.36
N GLY A 286 -8.08 12.82 -6.31
CA GLY A 286 -7.92 13.30 -7.68
C GLY A 286 -6.89 14.41 -7.86
N LYS A 287 -6.02 14.63 -6.86
CA LYS A 287 -4.99 15.68 -6.88
C LYS A 287 -3.64 15.15 -6.44
N MET A 288 -2.63 15.90 -6.79
CA MET A 288 -1.24 15.75 -6.37
C MET A 288 -0.79 17.02 -5.66
N LEU A 289 -0.26 16.90 -4.44
CA LEU A 289 0.54 17.93 -3.81
C LEU A 289 2.00 17.67 -4.16
N ARG A 290 2.70 18.63 -4.75
CA ARG A 290 4.14 18.62 -4.99
C ARG A 290 4.83 19.58 -4.03
N TYR A 291 5.84 19.10 -3.35
CA TYR A 291 6.76 19.83 -2.52
C TYR A 291 8.09 19.99 -3.26
N GLU A 292 8.59 21.23 -3.34
CA GLU A 292 9.88 21.58 -3.94
C GLU A 292 10.80 22.12 -2.87
N GLY A 293 11.73 21.29 -2.39
CA GLY A 293 12.56 21.63 -1.22
C GLY A 293 13.59 22.70 -1.48
N MET A 294 14.06 22.87 -2.73
CA MET A 294 15.03 23.92 -3.05
C MET A 294 14.45 25.33 -2.88
N THR A 295 13.15 25.48 -3.08
CA THR A 295 12.44 26.77 -3.00
C THR A 295 11.46 26.83 -1.82
N CYS A 296 11.33 25.72 -1.06
CA CYS A 296 10.34 25.58 0.03
C CYS A 296 8.90 25.89 -0.41
N THR A 297 8.54 25.53 -1.66
CA THR A 297 7.21 25.79 -2.20
C THR A 297 6.38 24.51 -2.30
N THR A 298 5.06 24.67 -2.22
CA THR A 298 4.10 23.60 -2.46
C THR A 298 3.13 24.00 -3.55
N SER A 299 2.76 23.05 -4.41
CA SER A 299 1.79 23.26 -5.48
C SER A 299 0.82 22.09 -5.55
N ILE A 300 -0.45 22.38 -5.86
CA ILE A 300 -1.48 21.35 -5.99
C ILE A 300 -1.92 21.30 -7.45
N TYR A 301 -1.87 20.09 -8.02
CA TYR A 301 -2.27 19.79 -9.40
C TYR A 301 -3.40 18.77 -9.42
N ARG A 302 -4.23 18.83 -10.45
CA ARG A 302 -5.14 17.71 -10.75
C ARG A 302 -4.33 16.57 -11.36
N ILE A 303 -4.63 15.33 -10.96
CA ILE A 303 -4.11 14.14 -11.62
C ILE A 303 -5.15 13.62 -12.63
N ALA A 304 -4.78 12.61 -13.42
CA ALA A 304 -5.67 12.07 -14.44
C ALA A 304 -7.00 11.59 -13.86
N SER A 305 -8.08 12.06 -14.47
CA SER A 305 -9.44 11.69 -14.10
C SER A 305 -9.73 10.23 -14.43
N TRP A 306 -10.73 9.69 -13.77
CA TRP A 306 -11.27 8.36 -14.00
C TRP A 306 -11.70 8.16 -15.46
N LYS A 307 -11.19 7.12 -16.12
CA LYS A 307 -11.56 6.73 -17.48
C LYS A 307 -12.41 5.46 -17.42
N SER A 308 -13.59 5.49 -18.00
CA SER A 308 -14.55 4.38 -17.95
C SER A 308 -14.06 3.06 -18.55
N ASN A 309 -13.11 3.13 -19.47
CA ASN A 309 -12.53 1.96 -20.15
C ASN A 309 -11.18 1.51 -19.57
N CYS A 310 -10.81 1.96 -18.40
CA CYS A 310 -9.54 1.56 -17.78
C CYS A 310 -9.68 0.17 -17.15
N PRO A 311 -8.80 -0.79 -17.45
CA PRO A 311 -8.88 -2.16 -16.93
C PRO A 311 -8.61 -2.27 -15.42
N ALA A 312 -8.10 -1.21 -14.78
CA ALA A 312 -7.91 -1.19 -13.33
C ALA A 312 -9.22 -0.99 -12.54
N HIS A 313 -10.34 -0.71 -13.22
CA HIS A 313 -11.60 -0.34 -12.56
C HIS A 313 -12.54 -1.52 -12.31
N GLU A 314 -12.04 -2.73 -12.40
CA GLU A 314 -12.76 -3.92 -12.02
C GLU A 314 -12.94 -3.96 -10.50
N LEU A 315 -14.16 -3.74 -10.03
CA LEU A 315 -14.52 -3.82 -8.62
C LEU A 315 -15.03 -5.22 -8.31
N TRP A 316 -14.52 -5.82 -7.24
CA TRP A 316 -15.03 -7.09 -6.70
C TRP A 316 -15.95 -6.78 -5.52
N ASP A 317 -17.21 -6.54 -5.80
CA ASP A 317 -18.24 -6.19 -4.82
C ASP A 317 -19.08 -7.39 -4.35
N ASP A 318 -19.06 -8.51 -5.09
CA ASP A 318 -19.80 -9.74 -4.82
C ASP A 318 -18.98 -10.84 -4.12
N VAL A 319 -17.97 -10.46 -3.33
CA VAL A 319 -17.12 -11.43 -2.62
C VAL A 319 -17.89 -12.10 -1.49
N ARG A 320 -17.89 -13.43 -1.51
CA ARG A 320 -18.51 -14.28 -0.47
C ARG A 320 -17.48 -14.66 0.58
N GLU A 321 -17.72 -14.26 1.82
CA GLU A 321 -16.91 -14.70 2.96
C GLU A 321 -17.16 -16.18 3.25
N CYS A 322 -16.11 -16.98 3.39
CA CYS A 322 -16.20 -18.39 3.72
C CYS A 322 -15.35 -18.71 4.95
N ARG A 323 -16.02 -18.84 6.11
CA ARG A 323 -15.37 -19.16 7.40
C ARG A 323 -14.89 -20.61 7.52
N GLU A 324 -15.16 -21.43 6.54
CA GLU A 324 -14.74 -22.82 6.49
C GLU A 324 -13.47 -23.05 5.67
N LEU A 325 -12.98 -22.01 4.99
CA LEU A 325 -11.81 -22.07 4.11
C LEU A 325 -10.64 -21.29 4.69
N SER A 326 -9.47 -21.94 4.69
CA SER A 326 -8.19 -21.40 5.13
C SER A 326 -7.09 -21.75 4.12
N ALA A 327 -6.08 -20.87 4.01
CA ALA A 327 -4.89 -21.12 3.19
C ALA A 327 -4.06 -22.32 3.69
N THR A 328 -4.27 -22.78 4.92
CA THR A 328 -3.59 -23.95 5.50
C THR A 328 -4.23 -25.29 5.13
N MET A 329 -5.42 -25.27 4.53
CA MET A 329 -6.10 -26.46 4.05
C MET A 329 -5.45 -27.00 2.77
N THR A 330 -5.57 -28.32 2.56
CA THR A 330 -5.11 -28.95 1.33
C THR A 330 -5.95 -28.54 0.13
N VAL A 331 -5.36 -28.58 -1.05
CA VAL A 331 -6.08 -28.33 -2.31
C VAL A 331 -7.32 -29.22 -2.43
N ALA A 332 -7.18 -30.51 -2.13
CA ALA A 332 -8.30 -31.46 -2.18
C ALA A 332 -9.47 -31.04 -1.29
N ASP A 333 -9.18 -30.68 -0.01
CA ASP A 333 -10.20 -30.29 0.95
C ASP A 333 -10.90 -29.01 0.53
N VAL A 334 -10.14 -28.03 0.00
CA VAL A 334 -10.69 -26.75 -0.47
C VAL A 334 -11.60 -26.95 -1.68
N LEU A 335 -11.18 -27.73 -2.69
CA LEU A 335 -12.00 -27.98 -3.86
C LEU A 335 -13.33 -28.69 -3.49
N GLU A 336 -13.29 -29.65 -2.56
CA GLU A 336 -14.49 -30.35 -2.11
C GLU A 336 -15.42 -29.40 -1.33
N ARG A 337 -14.88 -28.58 -0.43
CA ARG A 337 -15.68 -27.59 0.33
C ARG A 337 -16.28 -26.53 -0.58
N LEU A 338 -15.54 -26.03 -1.57
CA LEU A 338 -16.05 -25.07 -2.55
C LEU A 338 -17.25 -25.62 -3.31
N LYS A 339 -17.24 -26.89 -3.73
CA LYS A 339 -18.41 -27.53 -4.34
C LYS A 339 -19.62 -27.51 -3.43
N GLY A 340 -19.44 -27.84 -2.14
CA GLY A 340 -20.52 -27.81 -1.14
C GLY A 340 -21.07 -26.42 -0.90
N VAL A 341 -20.18 -25.44 -0.66
CA VAL A 341 -20.55 -24.04 -0.35
C VAL A 341 -21.23 -23.33 -1.53
N LEU A 342 -20.76 -23.58 -2.75
CA LEU A 342 -21.30 -22.98 -3.96
C LEU A 342 -22.49 -23.75 -4.56
N GLY A 343 -22.69 -25.02 -4.12
CA GLY A 343 -23.74 -25.90 -4.66
C GLY A 343 -23.50 -26.27 -6.12
N VAL A 344 -22.26 -26.55 -6.49
CA VAL A 344 -21.79 -26.80 -7.86
C VAL A 344 -21.11 -28.16 -7.96
N SER A 345 -21.03 -28.71 -9.18
CA SER A 345 -20.36 -30.01 -9.42
C SER A 345 -18.89 -29.85 -9.78
N THR A 346 -18.55 -28.76 -10.44
CA THR A 346 -17.18 -28.47 -10.91
C THR A 346 -16.67 -27.16 -10.34
N VAL A 347 -15.41 -27.16 -9.92
CA VAL A 347 -14.70 -25.96 -9.43
C VAL A 347 -13.29 -25.94 -9.99
N GLU A 348 -12.85 -24.75 -10.39
CA GLU A 348 -11.50 -24.47 -10.85
C GLU A 348 -11.06 -23.16 -10.24
N ILE A 349 -9.95 -23.15 -9.49
CA ILE A 349 -9.38 -21.96 -8.85
C ILE A 349 -8.37 -21.35 -9.81
N ASN A 350 -8.54 -20.07 -10.14
CA ASN A 350 -7.60 -19.31 -10.96
C ASN A 350 -6.45 -18.79 -10.09
N MET A 351 -5.21 -19.17 -10.42
CA MET A 351 -3.99 -18.75 -9.72
C MET A 351 -3.56 -17.30 -10.02
N ARG A 352 -4.31 -16.59 -10.88
CA ARG A 352 -4.03 -15.21 -11.29
C ARG A 352 -2.59 -15.06 -11.79
N ASN A 353 -1.77 -14.27 -11.06
CA ASN A 353 -0.40 -13.92 -11.45
C ASN A 353 0.66 -14.70 -10.63
N ASN A 354 0.25 -15.67 -9.81
CA ASN A 354 1.18 -16.44 -8.98
C ASN A 354 1.04 -17.94 -9.30
N LYS A 355 1.46 -18.31 -10.50
CA LYS A 355 1.39 -19.70 -11.01
C LYS A 355 2.19 -20.65 -10.12
N PHE A 356 1.73 -21.89 -10.01
CA PHE A 356 2.51 -22.93 -9.36
C PHE A 356 3.43 -23.61 -10.36
N ILE A 357 4.73 -23.61 -10.09
CA ILE A 357 5.78 -24.21 -10.93
C ILE A 357 6.21 -25.52 -10.28
N ASP A 358 6.03 -26.62 -10.97
CA ASP A 358 6.50 -27.93 -10.50
C ASP A 358 7.89 -28.27 -11.03
N ARG A 359 8.25 -27.82 -12.25
CA ARG A 359 9.52 -28.17 -12.91
C ARG A 359 10.14 -26.99 -13.64
N ILE A 360 11.47 -27.00 -13.63
CA ILE A 360 12.30 -26.18 -14.49
C ILE A 360 13.10 -27.09 -15.42
N ILE A 361 13.06 -26.84 -16.71
CA ILE A 361 13.73 -27.63 -17.75
C ILE A 361 14.77 -26.76 -18.44
N SER A 362 16.01 -27.22 -18.50
CA SER A 362 17.11 -26.57 -19.21
C SER A 362 17.36 -27.27 -20.54
N ASP A 363 17.50 -26.49 -21.63
CA ASP A 363 17.72 -27.06 -22.96
C ASP A 363 19.15 -27.57 -23.18
N ARG A 364 20.14 -27.01 -22.48
CA ARG A 364 21.56 -27.37 -22.71
C ARG A 364 22.42 -27.21 -21.44
N PRO A 365 22.84 -28.30 -20.77
CA PRO A 365 22.40 -29.66 -21.05
C PRO A 365 20.93 -29.85 -20.71
N GLU A 366 20.26 -30.78 -21.37
CA GLU A 366 18.89 -31.15 -21.01
C GLU A 366 18.87 -31.66 -19.58
N LYS A 367 18.24 -30.91 -18.69
CA LYS A 367 18.16 -31.22 -17.27
C LYS A 367 16.84 -30.76 -16.71
N VAL A 368 16.25 -31.61 -15.90
CA VAL A 368 14.98 -31.31 -15.21
C VAL A 368 15.23 -31.10 -13.72
N PHE A 369 14.67 -30.05 -13.17
CA PHE A 369 14.67 -29.75 -11.74
C PHE A 369 13.23 -29.76 -11.24
N ASP A 370 12.89 -30.65 -10.34
CA ASP A 370 11.62 -30.62 -9.62
C ASP A 370 11.71 -29.53 -8.54
N VAL A 371 10.88 -28.50 -8.62
CA VAL A 371 11.00 -27.30 -7.78
C VAL A 371 9.81 -27.11 -6.84
N MET A 372 8.58 -27.35 -7.31
CA MET A 372 7.33 -27.34 -6.54
C MET A 372 7.13 -26.04 -5.71
N ILE A 373 7.19 -24.89 -6.37
CA ILE A 373 7.12 -23.56 -5.75
C ILE A 373 6.15 -22.66 -6.50
N PRO A 374 5.56 -21.66 -5.82
CA PRO A 374 4.88 -20.57 -6.50
C PRO A 374 5.86 -19.71 -7.30
N GLU A 375 5.39 -19.10 -8.37
CA GLU A 375 6.20 -18.25 -9.27
C GLU A 375 6.88 -17.10 -8.53
N SER A 376 6.26 -16.57 -7.50
CA SER A 376 6.82 -15.53 -6.64
C SER A 376 8.12 -15.93 -5.93
N LYS A 377 8.36 -17.22 -5.72
CA LYS A 377 9.58 -17.75 -5.08
C LYS A 377 10.66 -18.18 -6.08
N LEU A 378 10.38 -18.12 -7.37
CA LEU A 378 11.29 -18.63 -8.41
C LEU A 378 12.66 -17.96 -8.39
N ASP A 379 12.71 -16.65 -8.28
CA ASP A 379 13.98 -15.90 -8.30
C ASP A 379 14.85 -16.21 -7.07
N GLU A 380 14.23 -16.40 -5.92
CA GLU A 380 14.92 -16.81 -4.70
C GLU A 380 15.46 -18.23 -4.85
N TYR A 381 14.67 -19.13 -5.39
CA TYR A 381 15.06 -20.50 -5.65
C TYR A 381 16.24 -20.60 -6.63
N ILE A 382 16.19 -19.85 -7.76
CA ILE A 382 17.30 -19.81 -8.73
C ILE A 382 18.57 -19.25 -8.08
N ARG A 383 18.47 -18.20 -7.26
CA ARG A 383 19.62 -17.62 -6.55
C ARG A 383 20.24 -18.55 -5.53
N SER A 384 19.44 -19.34 -4.83
CA SER A 384 19.91 -20.31 -3.82
C SER A 384 20.51 -21.57 -4.44
N ASN A 385 20.09 -21.94 -5.66
CA ASN A 385 20.59 -23.12 -6.36
C ASN A 385 21.75 -22.76 -7.29
N ALA A 386 22.98 -23.13 -6.92
CA ALA A 386 24.21 -22.79 -7.65
C ALA A 386 24.17 -23.29 -9.10
N GLU A 387 23.63 -24.48 -9.34
CA GLU A 387 23.55 -25.09 -10.66
C GLU A 387 22.54 -24.39 -11.57
N LEU A 388 21.32 -24.16 -11.08
CA LEU A 388 20.30 -23.41 -11.81
C LEU A 388 20.78 -21.99 -12.11
N ARG A 389 21.46 -21.35 -11.17
CA ARG A 389 22.04 -20.02 -11.35
C ARG A 389 23.05 -20.00 -12.49
N GLN A 390 23.92 -21.00 -12.61
CA GLN A 390 24.87 -21.09 -13.73
C GLN A 390 24.17 -21.35 -15.08
N LEU A 391 23.17 -22.22 -15.09
CA LEU A 391 22.40 -22.54 -16.29
C LEU A 391 21.57 -21.37 -16.76
N SER A 392 20.92 -20.62 -15.87
CA SER A 392 20.09 -19.44 -16.22
C SER A 392 20.85 -18.33 -16.92
N TYR A 393 22.19 -18.32 -16.82
CA TYR A 393 23.07 -17.39 -17.54
C TYR A 393 23.44 -17.81 -18.95
N ARG A 394 23.28 -19.10 -19.28
CA ARG A 394 23.86 -19.69 -20.49
C ARG A 394 22.85 -20.34 -21.43
N THR A 395 21.65 -20.65 -20.94
CA THR A 395 20.65 -21.43 -21.65
C THR A 395 19.24 -20.93 -21.44
N LEU A 396 18.34 -21.21 -22.39
CA LEU A 396 16.91 -21.03 -22.21
C LEU A 396 16.41 -22.02 -21.16
N ILE A 397 15.57 -21.50 -20.26
CA ILE A 397 14.92 -22.28 -19.21
C ILE A 397 13.43 -22.30 -19.50
N HIS A 398 12.87 -23.49 -19.65
CA HIS A 398 11.42 -23.69 -19.73
C HIS A 398 10.87 -24.03 -18.36
N LYS A 399 9.66 -23.57 -18.08
CA LYS A 399 8.95 -23.83 -16.83
C LYS A 399 7.69 -24.63 -17.14
N ASN A 400 7.47 -25.71 -16.40
CA ASN A 400 6.16 -26.33 -16.36
C ASN A 400 5.37 -25.71 -15.20
N PHE A 401 4.17 -25.21 -15.47
CA PHE A 401 3.39 -24.46 -14.49
C PHE A 401 1.89 -24.74 -14.60
N TYR A 402 1.19 -24.47 -13.51
CA TYR A 402 -0.26 -24.54 -13.40
C TYR A 402 -0.82 -23.14 -13.15
N GLU A 403 -1.73 -22.71 -14.02
CA GLU A 403 -2.45 -21.43 -13.89
C GLU A 403 -3.80 -21.61 -13.20
N ASN A 404 -4.37 -22.80 -13.33
CA ASN A 404 -5.65 -23.18 -12.76
C ASN A 404 -5.50 -24.46 -11.96
N ILE A 405 -6.22 -24.54 -10.87
CA ILE A 405 -6.23 -25.66 -9.93
C ILE A 405 -7.64 -26.26 -9.89
N ASP A 406 -7.74 -27.48 -10.33
CA ASP A 406 -8.96 -28.28 -10.34
C ASP A 406 -8.71 -29.70 -9.77
N THR A 407 -9.65 -30.59 -9.96
CA THR A 407 -9.53 -32.00 -9.50
C THR A 407 -8.47 -32.80 -10.24
N ALA A 408 -7.97 -32.33 -11.39
CA ALA A 408 -6.88 -32.98 -12.14
C ALA A 408 -5.49 -32.46 -11.71
N PHE A 409 -5.41 -31.45 -10.87
CA PHE A 409 -4.15 -30.95 -10.33
C PHE A 409 -3.41 -32.06 -9.56
N PRO A 410 -2.16 -32.41 -9.92
CA PRO A 410 -1.52 -33.62 -9.40
C PRO A 410 -1.07 -33.51 -7.94
N TYR A 411 -0.98 -32.31 -7.38
CA TYR A 411 -0.44 -32.06 -6.04
C TYR A 411 -1.55 -31.70 -5.03
N GLN A 412 -2.63 -32.48 -5.01
CA GLN A 412 -3.83 -32.26 -4.18
C GLN A 412 -3.54 -32.22 -2.68
N GLN A 413 -2.43 -32.81 -2.23
CA GLN A 413 -2.01 -32.86 -0.81
C GLN A 413 -1.32 -31.58 -0.33
N LEU A 414 -0.90 -30.70 -1.24
CA LEU A 414 -0.32 -29.41 -0.85
C LEU A 414 -1.39 -28.47 -0.32
N THR A 415 -1.01 -27.60 0.61
CA THR A 415 -1.90 -26.55 1.08
C THR A 415 -2.00 -25.40 0.08
N LEU A 416 -3.07 -24.60 0.16
CA LEU A 416 -3.19 -23.38 -0.67
C LEU A 416 -1.98 -22.48 -0.49
N GLN A 417 -1.49 -22.31 0.74
CA GLN A 417 -0.31 -21.50 1.02
C GLN A 417 0.96 -22.04 0.37
N GLN A 418 1.14 -23.37 0.34
CA GLN A 418 2.28 -23.99 -0.32
C GLN A 418 2.27 -23.80 -1.84
N ILE A 419 1.08 -23.75 -2.45
CA ILE A 419 0.97 -23.47 -3.89
C ILE A 419 0.95 -21.97 -4.22
N GLY A 420 1.03 -21.07 -3.22
CA GLY A 420 1.17 -19.64 -3.41
C GLY A 420 -0.09 -18.81 -3.27
N ILE A 421 -1.14 -19.36 -2.68
CA ILE A 421 -2.35 -18.61 -2.29
C ILE A 421 -2.21 -18.22 -0.80
N PRO A 422 -2.05 -16.93 -0.49
CA PRO A 422 -1.80 -16.48 0.87
C PRO A 422 -3.05 -16.54 1.76
N PRO A 423 -2.89 -16.45 3.10
CA PRO A 423 -4.00 -16.23 4.03
C PRO A 423 -4.83 -14.99 3.64
N PHE A 424 -6.12 -15.04 3.94
CA PHE A 424 -7.10 -13.97 3.63
C PHE A 424 -7.22 -13.65 2.15
N ASP A 425 -6.81 -14.55 1.25
CA ASP A 425 -7.01 -14.29 -0.16
C ASP A 425 -8.47 -14.47 -0.56
N VAL A 426 -8.81 -13.89 -1.69
CA VAL A 426 -10.09 -14.10 -2.36
C VAL A 426 -9.83 -14.98 -3.58
N LEU A 427 -10.33 -16.19 -3.53
CA LEU A 427 -10.25 -17.12 -4.65
C LEU A 427 -11.20 -16.68 -5.77
N GLU A 428 -10.69 -16.63 -6.99
CA GLU A 428 -11.50 -16.56 -8.20
C GLU A 428 -11.81 -17.99 -8.64
N VAL A 429 -13.07 -18.39 -8.50
CA VAL A 429 -13.51 -19.78 -8.71
C VAL A 429 -14.42 -19.86 -9.93
N SER A 430 -13.95 -20.50 -10.99
CA SER A 430 -14.74 -20.81 -12.18
C SER A 430 -15.57 -22.07 -11.94
N THR A 431 -16.83 -22.04 -12.33
CA THR A 431 -17.78 -23.16 -12.17
C THR A 431 -18.69 -23.27 -13.39
N GLU A 432 -19.50 -24.33 -13.49
CA GLU A 432 -20.55 -24.45 -14.50
C GLU A 432 -21.64 -23.36 -14.42
N ARG A 433 -21.70 -22.61 -13.29
CA ARG A 433 -22.67 -21.51 -13.06
C ARG A 433 -22.07 -20.12 -13.25
N GLY A 434 -20.79 -20.03 -13.58
CA GLY A 434 -20.07 -18.76 -13.72
C GLY A 434 -18.90 -18.63 -12.73
N VAL A 435 -18.37 -17.43 -12.62
CA VAL A 435 -17.22 -17.11 -11.76
C VAL A 435 -17.71 -16.58 -10.42
N PHE A 436 -17.15 -17.08 -9.33
CA PHE A 436 -17.41 -16.65 -7.97
C PHE A 436 -16.13 -16.15 -7.32
N HIS A 437 -16.25 -15.14 -6.47
CA HIS A 437 -15.17 -14.68 -5.61
C HIS A 437 -15.42 -15.15 -4.17
N VAL A 438 -14.50 -15.94 -3.61
CA VAL A 438 -14.66 -16.56 -2.29
C VAL A 438 -13.47 -16.20 -1.41
N GLU A 439 -13.73 -15.50 -0.30
CA GLU A 439 -12.70 -15.05 0.64
C GLU A 439 -12.41 -16.11 1.70
N LEU A 440 -11.12 -16.38 1.93
CA LEU A 440 -10.61 -17.29 2.97
C LEU A 440 -10.66 -16.58 4.32
N THR A 441 -11.73 -16.76 5.10
CA THR A 441 -11.91 -16.04 6.37
C THR A 441 -11.72 -16.91 7.62
N ALA A 442 -11.31 -18.18 7.47
CA ALA A 442 -10.95 -19.04 8.60
C ALA A 442 -9.53 -18.77 9.13
N ASP A 443 -8.69 -18.07 8.35
CA ASP A 443 -7.35 -17.69 8.77
C ASP A 443 -7.40 -16.65 9.90
N ALA A 444 -6.48 -16.72 10.85
CA ALA A 444 -6.25 -15.68 11.84
C ALA A 444 -5.05 -14.82 11.43
N PHE A 445 -5.12 -13.53 11.70
CA PHE A 445 -3.96 -12.63 11.54
C PHE A 445 -2.98 -12.80 12.68
#